data_eead06c4daa2d0f7b1a1238f7952d04f
#
_entry.id   eead06c4daa2d0f7b1a1238f7952d04f
#
_cell.length_a   1.000
_cell.length_b   1.000
_cell.length_c   1.000
_cell.angle_alpha   90.00
_cell.angle_beta   90.00
_cell.angle_gamma   90.00
#
_symmetry.space_group_name_H-M   'P 1'
#
loop_
_entity.id
_entity.type
_entity.pdbx_description
1 polymer ?
#
loop_
_entity_poly.entity_id
_entity_poly.type
_entity_poly.pdbx_seq_one_letter_code
_entity_poly.pdbx_strand_id
1 'polypeptide(L)'
;MTAIVFDKVWKEYGDHVVLERIDLTIAARSFLALVGPSGCGKTTFLRLLLGEEKPTRGKILVGGKPLKAEPDADRGVVFQRYSVFPHLTVLANVMIGREFEQSCLMGKLFGARRRAIEDEARHLLEAVGLKGHEDKYPAALSGGMQQRLALAQAINRKPKILLLDEPFGALDPGIRADIHVLIRRIWNENELTVVMVTHDLSEAFRLGTRVIAFERPRNRPEELERYGATIGEVSAQAIVAASGASITQDFEVWPRKIANALPDPDSRPDLKIAPTNGAKPPG
;
A
#
# COMPACT_ATOMS: atom_id res chain seq x y z
N MET A 1 14.39 12.31 -0.02
CA MET A 1 12.94 12.09 -0.10
C MET A 1 12.69 10.93 -1.05
N THR A 2 11.88 9.95 -0.66
CA THR A 2 11.72 8.69 -1.41
C THR A 2 10.46 8.76 -2.27
N ALA A 3 10.56 9.35 -3.47
CA ALA A 3 9.52 9.25 -4.48
C ALA A 3 9.62 7.89 -5.19
N ILE A 4 8.48 7.36 -5.62
CA ILE A 4 8.42 6.09 -6.36
C ILE A 4 7.94 6.41 -7.77
N VAL A 5 8.63 5.87 -8.78
CA VAL A 5 8.30 6.08 -10.18
C VAL A 5 8.16 4.74 -10.88
N PHE A 6 7.00 4.48 -11.44
CA PHE A 6 6.76 3.43 -12.42
C PHE A 6 6.89 4.06 -13.82
N ASP A 7 7.85 3.61 -14.61
CA ASP A 7 8.11 4.10 -15.94
C ASP A 7 7.80 2.98 -16.95
N LYS A 8 6.64 3.09 -17.59
CA LYS A 8 6.11 2.15 -18.60
C LYS A 8 6.17 0.69 -18.14
N VAL A 9 5.71 0.44 -16.92
CA VAL A 9 5.80 -0.89 -16.30
C VAL A 9 4.73 -1.82 -16.86
N TRP A 10 5.17 -3.01 -17.29
CA TRP A 10 4.32 -4.13 -17.68
C TRP A 10 4.58 -5.32 -16.78
N LYS A 11 3.55 -6.13 -16.56
CA LYS A 11 3.68 -7.42 -15.91
C LYS A 11 2.85 -8.46 -16.63
N GLU A 12 3.53 -9.50 -17.08
CA GLU A 12 2.99 -10.61 -17.86
C GLU A 12 3.34 -11.93 -17.18
N TYR A 13 2.45 -12.91 -17.27
CA TYR A 13 2.65 -14.30 -16.85
C TYR A 13 2.33 -15.19 -18.03
N GLY A 14 3.38 -15.67 -18.74
CA GLY A 14 3.22 -16.29 -20.05
C GLY A 14 2.56 -15.31 -21.03
N ASP A 15 1.47 -15.72 -21.64
CA ASP A 15 0.73 -14.90 -22.61
C ASP A 15 -0.30 -13.96 -21.93
N HIS A 16 -0.48 -14.08 -20.61
CA HIS A 16 -1.45 -13.28 -19.88
C HIS A 16 -0.86 -11.95 -19.38
N VAL A 17 -1.37 -10.84 -19.88
CA VAL A 17 -0.97 -9.49 -19.44
C VAL A 17 -1.81 -9.09 -18.23
N VAL A 18 -1.17 -8.84 -17.09
CA VAL A 18 -1.84 -8.40 -15.85
C VAL A 18 -1.80 -6.89 -15.68
N LEU A 19 -0.64 -6.28 -15.93
CA LEU A 19 -0.46 -4.83 -15.90
C LEU A 19 0.07 -4.35 -17.23
N GLU A 20 -0.59 -3.33 -17.80
CA GLU A 20 -0.27 -2.79 -19.10
C GLU A 20 0.17 -1.33 -18.99
N ARG A 21 1.45 -1.07 -19.28
CA ARG A 21 2.04 0.27 -19.40
C ARG A 21 1.69 1.20 -18.24
N ILE A 22 1.99 0.79 -17.02
CA ILE A 22 1.78 1.61 -15.85
C ILE A 22 2.80 2.74 -15.83
N ASP A 23 2.34 3.98 -15.97
CA ASP A 23 3.11 5.21 -15.80
C ASP A 23 2.58 5.94 -14.56
N LEU A 24 3.35 5.94 -13.46
CA LEU A 24 2.89 6.50 -12.19
C LEU A 24 4.04 7.07 -11.39
N THR A 25 3.86 8.29 -10.90
CA THR A 25 4.74 8.87 -9.89
C THR A 25 3.98 9.02 -8.58
N ILE A 26 4.54 8.45 -7.51
CA ILE A 26 4.04 8.57 -6.14
C ILE A 26 4.99 9.50 -5.39
N ALA A 27 4.48 10.63 -4.93
CA ALA A 27 5.26 11.59 -4.19
C ALA A 27 5.71 11.01 -2.84
N ALA A 28 6.87 11.45 -2.35
CA ALA A 28 7.29 11.13 -0.99
C ALA A 28 6.27 11.67 0.03
N ARG A 29 6.07 10.93 1.12
CA ARG A 29 5.15 11.29 2.21
C ARG A 29 3.70 11.42 1.79
N SER A 30 3.31 10.92 0.62
CA SER A 30 1.92 10.87 0.18
C SER A 30 1.23 9.59 0.63
N PHE A 31 -0.09 9.64 0.69
CA PHE A 31 -0.94 8.47 0.90
C PHE A 31 -1.68 8.17 -0.40
N LEU A 32 -1.21 7.17 -1.13
CA LEU A 32 -1.85 6.70 -2.36
C LEU A 32 -2.83 5.58 -2.05
N ALA A 33 -4.09 5.74 -2.43
CA ALA A 33 -5.06 4.67 -2.42
C ALA A 33 -5.28 4.11 -3.83
N LEU A 34 -5.18 2.79 -3.96
CA LEU A 34 -5.42 2.05 -5.19
C LEU A 34 -6.73 1.31 -5.08
N VAL A 35 -7.65 1.57 -5.99
CA VAL A 35 -8.97 0.95 -6.03
C VAL A 35 -9.18 0.21 -7.34
N GLY A 36 -10.11 -0.75 -7.35
CA GLY A 36 -10.43 -1.51 -8.55
C GLY A 36 -11.06 -2.87 -8.23
N PRO A 37 -11.66 -3.54 -9.21
CA PRO A 37 -12.31 -4.84 -9.03
C PRO A 37 -11.31 -5.92 -8.62
N SER A 38 -11.83 -7.04 -8.10
CA SER A 38 -11.01 -8.21 -7.79
C SER A 38 -10.34 -8.75 -9.06
N GLY A 39 -9.09 -9.18 -8.94
CA GLY A 39 -8.34 -9.73 -10.07
C GLY A 39 -7.79 -8.71 -11.09
N CYS A 40 -7.97 -7.39 -10.89
CA CYS A 40 -7.44 -6.39 -11.82
C CYS A 40 -5.93 -6.11 -11.69
N GLY A 41 -5.19 -6.83 -10.85
CA GLY A 41 -3.72 -6.66 -10.77
C GLY A 41 -3.22 -5.83 -9.58
N LYS A 42 -4.07 -5.39 -8.65
CA LYS A 42 -3.66 -4.60 -7.47
C LYS A 42 -2.61 -5.28 -6.61
N THR A 43 -2.81 -6.56 -6.30
CA THR A 43 -1.84 -7.35 -5.53
C THR A 43 -0.54 -7.55 -6.31
N THR A 44 -0.62 -7.73 -7.64
CA THR A 44 0.57 -7.79 -8.51
C THR A 44 1.35 -6.47 -8.46
N PHE A 45 0.66 -5.34 -8.50
CA PHE A 45 1.29 -4.02 -8.34
C PHE A 45 2.03 -3.90 -6.99
N LEU A 46 1.40 -4.35 -5.89
CA LEU A 46 2.05 -4.35 -4.58
C LEU A 46 3.28 -5.27 -4.53
N ARG A 47 3.21 -6.48 -5.13
CA ARG A 47 4.35 -7.41 -5.20
C ARG A 47 5.51 -6.84 -6.01
N LEU A 48 5.22 -6.14 -7.10
CA LEU A 48 6.25 -5.42 -7.85
C LEU A 48 6.91 -4.34 -6.97
N LEU A 49 6.11 -3.55 -6.26
CA LEU A 49 6.62 -2.50 -5.39
C LEU A 49 7.37 -3.05 -4.17
N LEU A 50 6.95 -4.20 -3.64
CA LEU A 50 7.66 -4.90 -2.57
C LEU A 50 9.01 -5.46 -3.05
N GLY A 51 9.15 -5.73 -4.35
CA GLY A 51 10.34 -6.34 -4.94
C GLY A 51 10.29 -7.87 -4.94
N GLU A 52 9.14 -8.47 -4.61
CA GLU A 52 8.92 -9.92 -4.72
C GLU A 52 8.88 -10.36 -6.17
N GLU A 53 8.44 -9.48 -7.05
CA GLU A 53 8.39 -9.72 -8.49
C GLU A 53 9.09 -8.62 -9.26
N LYS A 54 9.55 -8.95 -10.46
CA LYS A 54 10.15 -7.99 -11.39
C LYS A 54 9.14 -7.64 -12.49
N PRO A 55 9.14 -6.39 -12.97
CA PRO A 55 8.38 -6.04 -14.18
C PRO A 55 8.90 -6.82 -15.39
N THR A 56 8.00 -7.18 -16.31
CA THR A 56 8.38 -7.81 -17.59
C THR A 56 9.01 -6.79 -18.54
N ARG A 57 8.49 -5.55 -18.51
CA ARG A 57 9.02 -4.40 -19.25
C ARG A 57 8.90 -3.15 -18.41
N GLY A 58 9.69 -2.12 -18.75
CA GLY A 58 9.75 -0.88 -17.98
C GLY A 58 10.64 -1.00 -16.75
N LYS A 59 10.54 -0.03 -15.86
CA LYS A 59 11.35 0.00 -14.64
C LYS A 59 10.60 0.68 -13.49
N ILE A 60 10.97 0.32 -12.28
CA ILE A 60 10.48 0.95 -11.04
C ILE A 60 11.68 1.59 -10.35
N LEU A 61 11.54 2.86 -10.00
CA LEU A 61 12.56 3.61 -9.30
C LEU A 61 12.04 4.02 -7.92
N VAL A 62 12.89 3.95 -6.91
CA VAL A 62 12.62 4.43 -5.55
C VAL A 62 13.74 5.38 -5.16
N GLY A 63 13.40 6.64 -4.88
CA GLY A 63 14.40 7.68 -4.63
C GLY A 63 15.36 7.89 -5.80
N GLY A 64 14.92 7.72 -7.05
CA GLY A 64 15.71 7.83 -8.27
C GLY A 64 16.61 6.63 -8.58
N LYS A 65 16.62 5.59 -7.73
CA LYS A 65 17.42 4.37 -7.94
C LYS A 65 16.50 3.21 -8.34
N PRO A 66 16.98 2.25 -9.16
CA PRO A 66 16.21 1.05 -9.46
C PRO A 66 15.76 0.34 -8.17
N LEU A 67 14.52 -0.14 -8.19
CA LEU A 67 13.98 -0.91 -7.08
C LEU A 67 14.82 -2.18 -6.88
N LYS A 68 15.23 -2.43 -5.64
CA LYS A 68 15.93 -3.67 -5.29
C LYS A 68 14.99 -4.86 -5.46
N ALA A 69 15.53 -5.95 -6.02
CA ALA A 69 14.78 -7.17 -6.35
C ALA A 69 14.41 -8.04 -5.13
N GLU A 70 14.70 -7.58 -3.93
CA GLU A 70 14.38 -8.26 -2.68
C GLU A 70 13.66 -7.29 -1.74
N PRO A 71 12.73 -7.79 -0.90
CA PRO A 71 12.12 -6.98 0.16
C PRO A 71 13.22 -6.35 1.02
N ASP A 72 13.16 -5.04 1.18
CA ASP A 72 14.14 -4.24 1.92
C ASP A 72 13.49 -3.71 3.21
N ALA A 73 14.30 -3.42 4.23
CA ALA A 73 13.85 -2.80 5.48
C ALA A 73 13.11 -1.48 5.26
N ASP A 74 13.43 -0.77 4.16
CA ASP A 74 12.75 0.47 3.78
C ASP A 74 11.28 0.27 3.37
N ARG A 75 10.81 -0.98 3.21
CA ARG A 75 9.44 -1.33 2.78
C ARG A 75 8.77 -2.23 3.82
N GLY A 76 7.76 -1.68 4.51
CA GLY A 76 6.86 -2.43 5.38
C GLY A 76 5.63 -2.87 4.61
N VAL A 77 5.08 -4.03 4.93
CA VAL A 77 3.84 -4.54 4.34
C VAL A 77 2.90 -5.08 5.40
N VAL A 78 1.61 -4.78 5.23
CA VAL A 78 0.52 -5.39 6.00
C VAL A 78 -0.41 -6.05 4.99
N PHE A 79 -0.45 -7.38 5.02
CA PHE A 79 -1.30 -8.17 4.14
C PHE A 79 -2.73 -8.31 4.68
N GLN A 80 -3.67 -8.63 3.82
CA GLN A 80 -5.08 -8.92 4.15
C GLN A 80 -5.21 -10.05 5.18
N ARG A 81 -4.38 -11.09 5.07
CA ARG A 81 -4.21 -12.10 6.12
C ARG A 81 -3.01 -11.69 6.96
N TYR A 82 -3.26 -11.38 8.23
CA TYR A 82 -2.25 -10.85 9.14
C TYR A 82 -1.01 -11.75 9.21
N SER A 83 0.13 -11.23 8.81
CA SER A 83 1.41 -11.95 8.82
C SER A 83 2.05 -11.89 10.22
N VAL A 84 1.27 -12.19 11.27
CA VAL A 84 1.79 -12.29 12.63
C VAL A 84 2.24 -13.71 12.92
N PHE A 85 3.33 -13.87 13.65
CA PHE A 85 3.87 -15.18 14.03
C PHE A 85 3.06 -15.75 15.19
N PRO A 86 2.29 -16.85 15.00
CA PRO A 86 1.37 -17.36 16.02
C PRO A 86 2.08 -17.93 17.24
N HIS A 87 3.33 -18.34 17.11
CA HIS A 87 4.17 -18.90 18.16
C HIS A 87 4.97 -17.87 18.96
N LEU A 88 4.88 -16.60 18.60
CA LEU A 88 5.51 -15.50 19.31
C LEU A 88 4.47 -14.69 20.08
N THR A 89 4.86 -14.12 21.21
CA THR A 89 4.02 -13.18 21.93
C THR A 89 3.80 -11.89 21.12
N VAL A 90 2.86 -11.05 21.52
CA VAL A 90 2.58 -9.75 20.92
C VAL A 90 3.85 -8.89 20.88
N LEU A 91 4.56 -8.79 22.00
CA LEU A 91 5.81 -8.03 22.08
C LEU A 91 6.88 -8.62 21.17
N ALA A 92 7.09 -9.93 21.19
CA ALA A 92 8.07 -10.60 20.36
C ALA A 92 7.77 -10.46 18.85
N ASN A 93 6.50 -10.46 18.46
CA ASN A 93 6.08 -10.18 17.08
C ASN A 93 6.54 -8.79 16.60
N VAL A 94 6.41 -7.77 17.45
CA VAL A 94 6.83 -6.42 17.09
C VAL A 94 8.36 -6.32 17.03
N MET A 95 9.08 -6.97 17.95
CA MET A 95 10.53 -6.87 18.07
C MET A 95 11.29 -7.60 16.97
N ILE A 96 10.77 -8.75 16.49
CA ILE A 96 11.51 -9.73 15.68
C ILE A 96 12.19 -9.12 14.45
N GLY A 97 11.52 -8.22 13.74
CA GLY A 97 12.08 -7.58 12.53
C GLY A 97 13.35 -6.79 12.82
N ARG A 98 13.35 -6.01 13.91
CA ARG A 98 14.50 -5.22 14.35
C ARG A 98 15.62 -6.08 14.95
N GLU A 99 15.25 -7.14 15.66
CA GLU A 99 16.22 -8.10 16.19
C GLU A 99 17.01 -8.76 15.06
N PHE A 100 16.36 -9.18 13.97
CA PHE A 100 17.03 -9.75 12.80
C PHE A 100 17.93 -8.73 12.08
N GLU A 101 17.48 -7.49 11.90
CA GLU A 101 18.26 -6.45 11.23
C GLU A 101 19.55 -6.06 11.99
N GLN A 102 19.49 -6.07 13.31
CA GLN A 102 20.59 -5.60 14.16
C GLN A 102 21.48 -6.72 14.71
N SER A 103 21.08 -7.97 14.52
CA SER A 103 21.83 -9.12 15.03
C SER A 103 22.89 -9.58 14.03
N CYS A 104 24.13 -9.67 14.50
CA CYS A 104 25.21 -10.31 13.74
C CYS A 104 25.16 -11.86 13.84
N LEU A 105 24.37 -12.41 14.75
CA LEU A 105 24.33 -13.86 15.02
C LEU A 105 22.90 -14.31 15.34
N MET A 106 22.28 -15.08 14.42
CA MET A 106 21.00 -15.78 14.59
C MET A 106 19.82 -14.96 15.14
N GLY A 107 19.75 -13.66 14.91
CA GLY A 107 18.59 -12.84 15.33
C GLY A 107 18.50 -12.60 16.84
N LYS A 108 19.49 -12.95 17.64
CA LYS A 108 19.48 -12.71 19.10
C LYS A 108 20.26 -11.45 19.44
N LEU A 109 19.61 -10.51 20.10
CA LEU A 109 20.23 -9.33 20.70
C LEU A 109 20.26 -9.48 22.21
N PHE A 110 21.29 -8.90 22.85
CA PHE A 110 21.49 -8.96 24.29
C PHE A 110 21.78 -7.56 24.85
N GLY A 111 21.55 -7.42 26.17
CA GLY A 111 21.93 -6.22 26.92
C GLY A 111 21.14 -4.97 26.52
N ALA A 112 21.85 -3.84 26.46
CA ALA A 112 21.24 -2.51 26.24
C ALA A 112 20.55 -2.37 24.89
N ARG A 113 21.07 -3.01 23.81
CA ARG A 113 20.44 -2.94 22.48
C ARG A 113 19.09 -3.62 22.44
N ARG A 114 18.97 -4.80 23.06
CA ARG A 114 17.68 -5.49 23.15
C ARG A 114 16.65 -4.67 23.95
N ARG A 115 17.08 -4.10 25.09
CA ARG A 115 16.21 -3.25 25.90
C ARG A 115 15.69 -2.05 25.11
N ALA A 116 16.53 -1.37 24.34
CA ALA A 116 16.11 -0.23 23.52
C ALA A 116 15.03 -0.62 22.49
N ILE A 117 15.17 -1.78 21.81
CA ILE A 117 14.15 -2.28 20.87
C ILE A 117 12.86 -2.66 21.63
N GLU A 118 12.99 -3.26 22.79
CA GLU A 118 11.84 -3.62 23.63
C GLU A 118 11.06 -2.38 24.09
N ASP A 119 11.76 -1.34 24.53
CA ASP A 119 11.13 -0.08 24.93
C ASP A 119 10.41 0.59 23.75
N GLU A 120 11.07 0.66 22.56
CA GLU A 120 10.43 1.15 21.34
C GLU A 120 9.17 0.32 20.98
N ALA A 121 9.27 -1.02 21.06
CA ALA A 121 8.15 -1.90 20.77
C ALA A 121 6.98 -1.72 21.75
N ARG A 122 7.25 -1.54 23.05
CA ARG A 122 6.22 -1.26 24.07
C ARG A 122 5.53 0.08 23.82
N HIS A 123 6.27 1.12 23.51
CA HIS A 123 5.70 2.43 23.13
C HIS A 123 4.82 2.31 21.89
N LEU A 124 5.25 1.52 20.89
CA LEU A 124 4.45 1.31 19.69
C LEU A 124 3.17 0.50 19.98
N LEU A 125 3.27 -0.54 20.81
CA LEU A 125 2.10 -1.31 21.26
C LEU A 125 1.10 -0.42 22.02
N GLU A 126 1.56 0.47 22.89
CA GLU A 126 0.71 1.47 23.53
C GLU A 126 0.06 2.40 22.49
N ALA A 127 0.83 2.90 21.52
CA ALA A 127 0.33 3.76 20.46
C ALA A 127 -0.75 3.11 19.60
N VAL A 128 -0.66 1.79 19.36
CA VAL A 128 -1.70 1.04 18.61
C VAL A 128 -2.82 0.51 19.50
N GLY A 129 -2.82 0.81 20.82
CA GLY A 129 -3.86 0.39 21.77
C GLY A 129 -3.78 -1.08 22.16
N LEU A 130 -2.58 -1.64 22.22
CA LEU A 130 -2.30 -3.01 22.66
C LEU A 130 -1.52 -3.08 23.99
N LYS A 131 -1.48 -1.98 24.74
CA LYS A 131 -0.91 -1.94 26.08
C LYS A 131 -1.59 -2.96 26.99
N GLY A 132 -0.80 -3.73 27.75
CA GLY A 132 -1.29 -4.79 28.64
C GLY A 132 -1.57 -6.13 27.95
N HIS A 133 -1.21 -6.24 26.64
CA HIS A 133 -1.35 -7.48 25.88
C HIS A 133 0.00 -8.06 25.41
N GLU A 134 1.11 -7.52 25.90
CA GLU A 134 2.49 -7.80 25.45
C GLU A 134 2.85 -9.29 25.49
N ASP A 135 2.40 -9.97 26.54
CA ASP A 135 2.71 -11.38 26.83
C ASP A 135 1.69 -12.35 26.20
N LYS A 136 0.60 -11.84 25.62
CA LYS A 136 -0.38 -12.69 24.94
C LYS A 136 0.14 -13.18 23.60
N TYR A 137 -0.43 -14.29 23.14
CA TYR A 137 -0.22 -14.82 21.79
C TYR A 137 -1.31 -14.29 20.82
N PRO A 138 -1.03 -14.20 19.52
CA PRO A 138 -1.98 -13.72 18.53
C PRO A 138 -3.35 -14.42 18.56
N ALA A 139 -3.38 -15.72 18.87
CA ALA A 139 -4.63 -16.49 19.00
C ALA A 139 -5.57 -15.98 20.11
N ALA A 140 -5.05 -15.26 21.11
CA ALA A 140 -5.84 -14.66 22.19
C ALA A 140 -6.33 -13.24 21.87
N LEU A 141 -6.08 -12.73 20.67
CA LEU A 141 -6.44 -11.41 20.21
C LEU A 141 -7.67 -11.46 19.29
N SER A 142 -8.51 -10.41 19.36
CA SER A 142 -9.55 -10.21 18.33
C SER A 142 -8.93 -9.87 16.96
N GLY A 143 -9.69 -10.00 15.86
CA GLY A 143 -9.22 -9.66 14.52
C GLY A 143 -8.68 -8.24 14.42
N GLY A 144 -9.38 -7.25 15.01
CA GLY A 144 -8.91 -5.87 15.06
C GLY A 144 -7.62 -5.69 15.87
N MET A 145 -7.43 -6.46 16.94
CA MET A 145 -6.18 -6.44 17.71
C MET A 145 -5.02 -7.08 16.92
N GLN A 146 -5.29 -8.16 16.18
CA GLN A 146 -4.29 -8.77 15.29
C GLN A 146 -3.88 -7.82 14.16
N GLN A 147 -4.83 -7.04 13.62
CA GLN A 147 -4.56 -5.99 12.65
C GLN A 147 -3.64 -4.90 13.22
N ARG A 148 -3.93 -4.42 14.43
CA ARG A 148 -3.10 -3.44 15.13
C ARG A 148 -1.70 -3.99 15.41
N LEU A 149 -1.59 -5.26 15.74
CA LEU A 149 -0.32 -5.95 15.93
C LEU A 149 0.47 -6.03 14.61
N ALA A 150 -0.15 -6.43 13.50
CA ALA A 150 0.50 -6.46 12.18
C ALA A 150 0.99 -5.08 11.74
N LEU A 151 0.20 -4.04 12.02
CA LEU A 151 0.60 -2.66 11.77
C LEU A 151 1.80 -2.24 12.62
N ALA A 152 1.79 -2.54 13.93
CA ALA A 152 2.92 -2.26 14.82
C ALA A 152 4.19 -3.00 14.38
N GLN A 153 4.07 -4.26 13.99
CA GLN A 153 5.17 -5.08 13.47
C GLN A 153 5.79 -4.45 12.21
N ALA A 154 4.97 -4.02 11.26
CA ALA A 154 5.44 -3.40 10.02
C ALA A 154 6.16 -2.06 10.27
N ILE A 155 5.64 -1.26 11.20
CA ILE A 155 6.16 0.08 11.50
C ILE A 155 7.42 0.04 12.37
N ASN A 156 7.56 -0.94 13.26
CA ASN A 156 8.73 -1.06 14.14
C ASN A 156 10.06 -1.15 13.38
N ARG A 157 10.02 -1.63 12.14
CA ARG A 157 11.18 -1.64 11.24
C ARG A 157 11.56 -0.26 10.70
N LYS A 158 10.78 0.78 11.00
CA LYS A 158 10.95 2.16 10.53
C LYS A 158 11.05 2.24 9.00
N PRO A 159 10.09 1.65 8.26
CA PRO A 159 10.11 1.69 6.81
C PRO A 159 9.93 3.12 6.30
N LYS A 160 10.34 3.40 5.07
CA LYS A 160 10.04 4.65 4.35
C LYS A 160 8.76 4.54 3.53
N ILE A 161 8.40 3.30 3.16
CA ILE A 161 7.24 2.97 2.36
C ILE A 161 6.44 1.92 3.12
N LEU A 162 5.14 2.19 3.32
CA LEU A 162 4.21 1.24 3.95
C LEU A 162 3.17 0.80 2.91
N LEU A 163 3.11 -0.50 2.67
CA LEU A 163 2.17 -1.14 1.76
C LEU A 163 1.05 -1.79 2.57
N LEU A 164 -0.19 -1.50 2.22
CA LEU A 164 -1.38 -2.01 2.89
C LEU A 164 -2.26 -2.72 1.86
N ASP A 165 -2.42 -4.03 2.00
CA ASP A 165 -3.25 -4.83 1.09
C ASP A 165 -4.59 -5.18 1.78
N GLU A 166 -5.66 -4.48 1.40
CA GLU A 166 -7.01 -4.61 1.95
C GLU A 166 -7.05 -4.65 3.50
N PRO A 167 -6.44 -3.67 4.17
CA PRO A 167 -6.17 -3.76 5.61
C PRO A 167 -7.42 -3.75 6.49
N PHE A 168 -8.60 -3.46 5.96
CA PHE A 168 -9.83 -3.27 6.76
C PHE A 168 -10.94 -4.26 6.42
N GLY A 169 -10.76 -5.12 5.42
CA GLY A 169 -11.83 -5.96 4.86
C GLY A 169 -12.50 -6.91 5.85
N ALA A 170 -11.80 -7.32 6.90
CA ALA A 170 -12.31 -8.25 7.92
C ALA A 170 -12.71 -7.58 9.25
N LEU A 171 -12.82 -6.24 9.30
CA LEU A 171 -13.05 -5.49 10.53
C LEU A 171 -14.48 -4.96 10.63
N ASP A 172 -15.01 -4.99 11.85
CA ASP A 172 -16.26 -4.32 12.18
C ASP A 172 -16.17 -2.81 11.97
N PRO A 173 -17.28 -2.12 11.62
CA PRO A 173 -17.28 -0.69 11.28
C PRO A 173 -16.67 0.22 12.36
N GLY A 174 -16.92 -0.06 13.64
CA GLY A 174 -16.36 0.72 14.75
C GLY A 174 -14.84 0.57 14.85
N ILE A 175 -14.34 -0.66 14.81
CA ILE A 175 -12.91 -0.98 14.85
C ILE A 175 -12.21 -0.38 13.63
N ARG A 176 -12.84 -0.43 12.46
CA ARG A 176 -12.33 0.16 11.22
C ARG A 176 -12.09 1.66 11.36
N ALA A 177 -13.03 2.40 11.94
CA ALA A 177 -12.89 3.84 12.17
C ALA A 177 -11.68 4.17 13.07
N ASP A 178 -11.48 3.41 14.14
CA ASP A 178 -10.34 3.58 15.05
C ASP A 178 -9.00 3.33 14.33
N ILE A 179 -8.95 2.30 13.48
CA ILE A 179 -7.73 1.97 12.73
C ILE A 179 -7.45 3.02 11.65
N HIS A 180 -8.47 3.62 11.02
CA HIS A 180 -8.26 4.74 10.10
C HIS A 180 -7.58 5.93 10.79
N VAL A 181 -8.05 6.30 11.98
CA VAL A 181 -7.43 7.35 12.80
C VAL A 181 -5.98 7.00 13.15
N LEU A 182 -5.76 5.75 13.56
CA LEU A 182 -4.43 5.25 13.90
C LEU A 182 -3.46 5.32 12.70
N ILE A 183 -3.86 4.79 11.54
CA ILE A 183 -3.01 4.81 10.32
C ILE A 183 -2.70 6.24 9.91
N ARG A 184 -3.68 7.14 9.94
CA ARG A 184 -3.47 8.55 9.60
C ARG A 184 -2.47 9.21 10.54
N ARG A 185 -2.57 8.95 11.86
CA ARG A 185 -1.62 9.43 12.85
C ARG A 185 -0.21 8.90 12.56
N ILE A 186 -0.07 7.58 12.38
CA ILE A 186 1.21 6.94 12.09
C ILE A 186 1.86 7.47 10.81
N TRP A 187 1.07 7.64 9.75
CA TRP A 187 1.54 8.21 8.48
C TRP A 187 2.12 9.61 8.68
N ASN A 188 1.42 10.48 9.42
CA ASN A 188 1.87 11.85 9.68
C ASN A 188 3.12 11.91 10.57
N GLU A 189 3.14 11.13 11.67
CA GLU A 189 4.23 11.15 12.66
C GLU A 189 5.54 10.56 12.11
N ASN A 190 5.45 9.56 11.22
CA ASN A 190 6.62 8.85 10.72
C ASN A 190 7.03 9.26 9.29
N GLU A 191 6.38 10.27 8.71
CA GLU A 191 6.67 10.79 7.36
C GLU A 191 6.67 9.70 6.27
N LEU A 192 5.79 8.71 6.39
CA LEU A 192 5.73 7.55 5.52
C LEU A 192 5.19 7.90 4.13
N THR A 193 5.65 7.19 3.12
CA THR A 193 4.92 7.06 1.86
C THR A 193 4.04 5.83 1.97
N VAL A 194 2.72 6.00 1.90
CA VAL A 194 1.77 4.88 2.05
C VAL A 194 1.16 4.55 0.70
N VAL A 195 1.09 3.26 0.40
CA VAL A 195 0.35 2.73 -0.76
C VAL A 195 -0.65 1.71 -0.23
N MET A 196 -1.92 2.02 -0.30
CA MET A 196 -3.02 1.19 0.19
C MET A 196 -3.84 0.67 -0.98
N VAL A 197 -4.09 -0.63 -0.98
CA VAL A 197 -5.07 -1.27 -1.84
C VAL A 197 -6.36 -1.48 -1.05
N THR A 198 -7.47 -1.06 -1.61
CA THR A 198 -8.81 -1.31 -1.06
C THR A 198 -9.83 -1.46 -2.18
N HIS A 199 -10.92 -2.15 -1.89
CA HIS A 199 -12.11 -2.17 -2.73
C HIS A 199 -13.17 -1.16 -2.26
N ASP A 200 -12.97 -0.52 -1.10
CA ASP A 200 -13.88 0.47 -0.51
C ASP A 200 -13.44 1.88 -0.89
N LEU A 201 -14.28 2.55 -1.70
CA LEU A 201 -14.04 3.92 -2.14
C LEU A 201 -14.07 4.92 -0.99
N SER A 202 -14.92 4.69 0.02
CA SER A 202 -15.02 5.61 1.16
C SER A 202 -13.75 5.59 1.99
N GLU A 203 -13.10 4.42 2.14
CA GLU A 203 -11.77 4.29 2.75
C GLU A 203 -10.71 5.02 1.92
N ALA A 204 -10.72 4.79 0.60
CA ALA A 204 -9.75 5.39 -0.31
C ALA A 204 -9.78 6.91 -0.23
N PHE A 205 -10.97 7.53 -0.25
CA PHE A 205 -11.10 9.00 -0.16
C PHE A 205 -10.91 9.55 1.25
N ARG A 206 -11.19 8.76 2.28
CA ARG A 206 -10.98 9.18 3.66
C ARG A 206 -9.51 9.25 4.03
N LEU A 207 -8.69 8.30 3.54
CA LEU A 207 -7.28 8.17 3.91
C LEU A 207 -6.34 8.72 2.84
N GLY A 208 -6.65 8.46 1.55
CA GLY A 208 -5.78 8.80 0.44
C GLY A 208 -5.69 10.29 0.18
N THR A 209 -4.49 10.81 -0.02
CA THR A 209 -4.25 12.13 -0.61
C THR A 209 -4.43 12.10 -2.11
N ARG A 210 -4.34 10.91 -2.70
CA ARG A 210 -4.55 10.64 -4.11
C ARG A 210 -5.17 9.26 -4.27
N VAL A 211 -6.17 9.15 -5.15
CA VAL A 211 -6.86 7.88 -5.43
C VAL A 211 -6.66 7.52 -6.89
N ILE A 212 -6.26 6.29 -7.16
CA ILE A 212 -6.04 5.75 -8.50
C ILE A 212 -6.88 4.50 -8.67
N ALA A 213 -7.60 4.42 -9.79
CA ALA A 213 -8.33 3.24 -10.19
C ALA A 213 -7.48 2.34 -11.10
N PHE A 214 -7.53 1.05 -10.82
CA PHE A 214 -7.14 0.02 -11.77
C PHE A 214 -8.32 -0.31 -12.67
N GLU A 215 -8.15 -0.16 -13.95
CA GLU A 215 -9.18 -0.41 -14.96
C GLU A 215 -8.69 -1.44 -15.96
N ARG A 216 -9.61 -2.29 -16.41
CA ARG A 216 -9.43 -3.09 -17.63
C ARG A 216 -10.33 -2.48 -18.70
N PRO A 217 -9.80 -1.63 -19.57
CA PRO A 217 -10.62 -0.93 -20.57
C PRO A 217 -11.23 -1.91 -21.60
N ARG A 218 -10.70 -3.12 -21.69
CA ARG A 218 -11.11 -4.16 -22.64
C ARG A 218 -11.71 -5.34 -21.88
N ASN A 219 -13.00 -5.58 -22.08
CA ASN A 219 -13.79 -6.55 -21.29
C ASN A 219 -14.23 -7.80 -22.09
N ARG A 220 -13.83 -7.95 -23.34
CA ARG A 220 -14.14 -9.16 -24.12
C ARG A 220 -13.26 -10.32 -23.66
N PRO A 221 -13.79 -11.56 -23.55
CA PRO A 221 -13.00 -12.70 -23.08
C PRO A 221 -11.68 -12.89 -23.84
N GLU A 222 -11.67 -12.67 -25.14
CA GLU A 222 -10.50 -12.77 -26.03
C GLU A 222 -9.47 -11.67 -25.77
N GLU A 223 -9.91 -10.53 -25.24
CA GLU A 223 -9.05 -9.38 -24.94
C GLU A 223 -8.48 -9.46 -23.50
N LEU A 224 -9.16 -10.14 -22.58
CA LEU A 224 -8.71 -10.29 -21.19
C LEU A 224 -7.39 -11.07 -21.06
N GLU A 225 -7.08 -11.93 -22.01
CA GLU A 225 -5.80 -12.64 -22.05
C GLU A 225 -4.65 -11.78 -22.61
N ARG A 226 -4.97 -10.87 -23.55
CA ARG A 226 -3.96 -10.09 -24.29
C ARG A 226 -3.67 -8.72 -23.68
N TYR A 227 -4.60 -8.16 -22.92
CA TYR A 227 -4.52 -6.80 -22.40
C TYR A 227 -4.66 -6.76 -20.89
N GLY A 228 -3.74 -6.04 -20.25
CA GLY A 228 -3.69 -5.88 -18.80
C GLY A 228 -4.56 -4.72 -18.28
N ALA A 229 -4.52 -4.54 -16.99
CA ALA A 229 -5.09 -3.37 -16.35
C ALA A 229 -4.18 -2.16 -16.52
N THR A 230 -4.79 -1.02 -16.77
CA THR A 230 -4.19 0.31 -16.75
C THR A 230 -4.62 1.06 -15.50
N ILE A 231 -4.09 2.25 -15.30
CA ILE A 231 -4.44 3.10 -14.15
C ILE A 231 -5.04 4.42 -14.63
N GLY A 232 -6.02 4.92 -13.87
CA GLY A 232 -6.62 6.24 -14.03
C GLY A 232 -6.73 6.98 -12.69
N GLU A 233 -6.53 8.29 -12.69
CA GLU A 233 -6.75 9.10 -11.49
C GLU A 233 -8.23 9.34 -11.26
N VAL A 234 -8.68 9.15 -10.02
CA VAL A 234 -10.10 9.27 -9.65
C VAL A 234 -10.27 10.43 -8.70
N SER A 235 -11.15 11.36 -9.05
CA SER A 235 -11.58 12.43 -8.14
C SER A 235 -12.92 12.08 -7.51
N ALA A 236 -13.16 12.55 -6.28
CA ALA A 236 -14.44 12.40 -5.61
C ALA A 236 -15.59 13.01 -6.45
N GLN A 237 -15.32 14.11 -7.17
CA GLN A 237 -16.27 14.74 -8.07
C GLN A 237 -16.65 13.87 -9.27
N ALA A 238 -15.70 13.12 -9.83
CA ALA A 238 -15.96 12.21 -10.95
C ALA A 238 -16.88 11.05 -10.52
N ILE A 239 -16.72 10.54 -9.29
CA ILE A 239 -17.57 9.48 -8.75
C ILE A 239 -18.98 9.97 -8.48
N VAL A 240 -19.15 11.15 -7.86
CA VAL A 240 -20.45 11.74 -7.60
C VAL A 240 -21.18 12.02 -8.93
N ALA A 241 -20.49 12.53 -9.93
CA ALA A 241 -21.04 12.77 -11.25
C ALA A 241 -21.47 11.48 -11.97
N ALA A 242 -20.68 10.39 -11.80
CA ALA A 242 -20.96 9.10 -12.43
C ALA A 242 -22.06 8.29 -11.73
N SER A 243 -22.21 8.42 -10.41
CA SER A 243 -23.12 7.60 -9.62
C SER A 243 -24.49 8.22 -9.35
N GLY A 244 -24.62 9.55 -9.44
CA GLY A 244 -25.85 10.27 -9.04
C GLY A 244 -26.29 9.99 -7.60
N ALA A 245 -25.46 9.33 -6.78
CA ALA A 245 -25.76 8.85 -5.45
C ALA A 245 -24.61 9.11 -4.49
N SER A 246 -24.94 9.18 -3.21
CA SER A 246 -24.01 9.28 -2.09
C SER A 246 -22.93 8.16 -2.17
N ILE A 247 -21.70 8.47 -1.79
CA ILE A 247 -20.49 7.60 -1.81
C ILE A 247 -20.64 6.25 -1.06
N THR A 248 -21.82 5.90 -0.60
CA THR A 248 -22.09 4.78 0.31
C THR A 248 -22.72 3.53 -0.33
N GLN A 249 -22.95 3.46 -1.65
CA GLN A 249 -23.66 2.34 -2.25
C GLN A 249 -22.90 1.64 -3.38
N ASP A 250 -22.72 0.34 -3.18
CA ASP A 250 -22.46 -0.79 -4.09
C ASP A 250 -21.39 -0.69 -5.17
N PHE A 251 -20.27 -1.29 -4.85
CA PHE A 251 -19.08 -1.46 -5.68
C PHE A 251 -19.29 -2.32 -6.94
N GLU A 252 -20.30 -3.15 -6.99
CA GLU A 252 -20.58 -4.03 -8.15
C GLU A 252 -21.02 -3.27 -9.41
N VAL A 253 -21.52 -2.05 -9.26
CA VAL A 253 -21.96 -1.20 -10.38
C VAL A 253 -20.85 -0.28 -10.89
N TRP A 254 -19.73 -0.24 -10.20
CA TRP A 254 -18.67 0.72 -10.37
C TRP A 254 -17.89 0.64 -11.70
N PRO A 255 -17.47 -0.55 -12.20
CA PRO A 255 -16.64 -0.62 -13.41
C PRO A 255 -17.29 -0.01 -14.65
N ARG A 256 -18.62 -0.14 -14.76
CA ARG A 256 -19.36 0.37 -15.93
C ARG A 256 -19.63 1.87 -15.90
N LYS A 257 -19.81 2.45 -14.72
CA LYS A 257 -20.13 3.87 -14.57
C LYS A 257 -18.90 4.77 -14.62
N ILE A 258 -17.77 4.32 -14.09
CA ILE A 258 -16.51 5.09 -14.14
C ILE A 258 -15.82 4.95 -15.49
N ALA A 259 -15.82 3.77 -16.10
CA ALA A 259 -15.32 3.60 -17.47
C ALA A 259 -16.02 4.56 -18.46
N ASN A 260 -17.31 4.84 -18.24
CA ASN A 260 -18.07 5.79 -19.06
C ASN A 260 -17.88 7.27 -18.67
N ALA A 261 -17.35 7.56 -17.49
CA ALA A 261 -17.12 8.93 -17.00
C ALA A 261 -15.67 9.41 -17.19
N LEU A 262 -14.76 8.48 -17.47
CA LEU A 262 -13.38 8.83 -17.82
C LEU A 262 -13.31 9.12 -19.32
N PRO A 263 -12.54 10.14 -19.74
CA PRO A 263 -12.30 10.38 -21.16
C PRO A 263 -11.68 9.15 -21.80
N ASP A 264 -12.10 8.86 -23.02
CA ASP A 264 -11.61 7.79 -23.87
C ASP A 264 -10.07 7.68 -23.76
N PRO A 265 -9.50 6.52 -23.44
CA PRO A 265 -8.06 6.34 -23.33
C PRO A 265 -7.31 6.76 -24.60
N ASP A 266 -7.95 6.67 -25.77
CA ASP A 266 -7.37 7.13 -27.05
C ASP A 266 -7.50 8.63 -27.28
N SER A 267 -8.34 9.34 -26.50
CA SER A 267 -8.52 10.80 -26.54
C SER A 267 -7.68 11.56 -25.50
N ARG A 268 -6.92 10.84 -24.66
CA ARG A 268 -6.08 11.50 -23.64
C ARG A 268 -4.91 12.19 -24.35
N PRO A 269 -4.81 13.54 -24.26
CA PRO A 269 -3.59 14.20 -24.68
C PRO A 269 -2.45 13.61 -23.84
N ASP A 270 -1.33 13.28 -24.49
CA ASP A 270 -0.12 12.83 -23.80
C ASP A 270 0.06 13.66 -22.52
N LEU A 271 0.06 13.03 -21.38
CA LEU A 271 0.33 13.67 -20.09
C LEU A 271 1.72 14.29 -20.19
N LYS A 272 1.79 15.50 -20.72
CA LYS A 272 2.99 16.33 -20.69
C LYS A 272 3.28 16.58 -19.25
N ILE A 273 4.32 15.93 -18.75
CA ILE A 273 4.97 16.27 -17.49
C ILE A 273 5.26 17.76 -17.59
N ALA A 274 4.63 18.58 -16.73
CA ALA A 274 4.95 19.98 -16.64
C ALA A 274 6.48 20.10 -16.42
N PRO A 275 7.21 20.91 -17.22
CA PRO A 275 8.63 21.06 -17.03
C PRO A 275 8.86 21.62 -15.63
N THR A 276 9.64 20.91 -14.84
CA THR A 276 10.22 21.46 -13.60
C THR A 276 10.97 22.73 -13.97
N ASN A 277 10.48 23.85 -13.46
CA ASN A 277 11.15 25.16 -13.61
C ASN A 277 12.61 25.00 -13.19
N GLY A 278 13.49 25.06 -14.19
CA GLY A 278 14.92 25.08 -14.01
C GLY A 278 15.34 26.32 -13.24
N ALA A 279 15.77 26.13 -12.00
CA ALA A 279 16.54 27.13 -11.31
C ALA A 279 17.87 27.29 -12.05
N LYS A 280 18.11 28.47 -12.61
CA LYS A 280 19.40 28.91 -13.15
C LYS A 280 20.45 28.88 -12.02
N PRO A 281 21.65 28.37 -12.26
CA PRO A 281 22.74 28.51 -11.29
C PRO A 281 23.16 29.98 -11.20
N PRO A 282 23.58 30.49 -10.02
CA PRO A 282 24.16 31.81 -9.88
C PRO A 282 25.51 31.87 -10.55
N GLY A 283 25.73 32.98 -11.24
CA GLY A 283 27.00 33.35 -11.90
C GLY A 283 28.14 33.67 -10.93
#